data_38da82eb73ec4c1c4cac37310f4c6aaa
#
_entry.id   38da82eb73ec4c1c4cac37310f4c6aaa
#
_cell.length_a   1.000
_cell.length_b   1.000
_cell.length_c   1.000
_cell.angle_alpha   90.00
_cell.angle_beta   90.00
_cell.angle_gamma   90.00
#
_symmetry.space_group_name_H-M   'P 1'
#
loop_
_entity.id
_entity.type
_entity.pdbx_description
1 polymer ?
#
loop_
_entity_poly.entity_id
_entity_poly.type
_entity_poly.pdbx_seq_one_letter_code
_entity_poly.pdbx_strand_id
1 'polypeptide(L)'
;MRRRVLVAVILFLAVIIGLRVAWVARDFDTVAAGAAFEAARDNHTELRAFLRRMPKGGDLHTHLAGGVYAERFIAWGAQEHLCADLAHVLLSKPQCDQPGDVPVADALKIQELYDRLVNAFSTRAFVPTLAVPTDHDKFFAAFGKFAAASGSHLVEMTIDQLKEYHSENVQYVEFMTSFECPDDRDKFIKAMAEQPDDAARLAALQANGLDQCVTAKRSDLAADIDKIRSELACDPQRTRPGCGVTFRFIAQIARNSPVDDVFLQTAIAAALIRVEPQVVALNYVQSEDNLVARRDYSRHMQIVAFLAKDVPVALHAGELWLGYVPPSDLTFHIRQAVEVANARRIGHGVDLAFEHDMEGLLADMRARPVTVEINLSSNDIILGVRGKDHPLPTYLAAGVPVVLSTDDAGVSRINLTNEYFRAARDYGLSYRLLKAIARNALIHSFLDERQKREELERFDRSYAEFERSLASRQPLIRNLAALIKAAVSPPS
;
A
#
# COMPACT_ATOMS: atom_id res chain seq x y z
N MET A 1 -29.59 -54.20 11.79
CA MET A 1 -28.60 -53.29 12.44
C MET A 1 -27.19 -53.41 11.87
N ARG A 2 -26.59 -54.60 11.75
CA ARG A 2 -25.20 -54.79 11.25
C ARG A 2 -24.91 -54.19 9.86
N ARG A 3 -25.82 -54.33 8.88
CA ARG A 3 -25.63 -53.80 7.50
C ARG A 3 -25.62 -52.27 7.43
N ARG A 4 -26.42 -51.60 8.25
CA ARG A 4 -26.43 -50.10 8.30
C ARG A 4 -25.17 -49.54 8.96
N VAL A 5 -24.61 -50.22 9.96
CA VAL A 5 -23.37 -49.85 10.64
C VAL A 5 -22.18 -50.01 9.67
N LEU A 6 -22.14 -51.10 8.90
CA LEU A 6 -21.11 -51.39 7.91
C LEU A 6 -21.09 -50.30 6.81
N VAL A 7 -22.24 -49.90 6.28
CA VAL A 7 -22.36 -48.84 5.27
C VAL A 7 -21.91 -47.48 5.83
N ALA A 8 -22.27 -47.15 7.08
CA ALA A 8 -21.83 -45.93 7.70
C ALA A 8 -20.30 -45.89 7.92
N VAL A 9 -19.68 -46.99 8.29
CA VAL A 9 -18.22 -47.11 8.44
C VAL A 9 -17.49 -46.95 7.10
N ILE A 10 -18.03 -47.58 6.03
CA ILE A 10 -17.45 -47.47 4.68
C ILE A 10 -17.55 -46.01 4.18
N LEU A 11 -18.67 -45.33 4.37
CA LEU A 11 -18.84 -43.93 3.99
C LEU A 11 -17.92 -43.04 4.77
N PHE A 12 -17.75 -43.26 6.07
CA PHE A 12 -16.83 -42.51 6.92
C PHE A 12 -15.36 -42.69 6.50
N LEU A 13 -14.95 -43.91 6.22
CA LEU A 13 -13.61 -44.22 5.69
C LEU A 13 -13.39 -43.59 4.32
N ALA A 14 -14.37 -43.62 3.42
CA ALA A 14 -14.29 -42.96 2.10
C ALA A 14 -14.13 -41.44 2.22
N VAL A 15 -14.83 -40.82 3.16
CA VAL A 15 -14.67 -39.36 3.47
C VAL A 15 -13.28 -39.06 4.03
N ILE A 16 -12.77 -39.87 4.96
CA ILE A 16 -11.41 -39.70 5.50
C ILE A 16 -10.35 -39.86 4.42
N ILE A 17 -10.49 -40.89 3.59
CA ILE A 17 -9.57 -41.12 2.46
C ILE A 17 -9.65 -39.96 1.46
N GLY A 18 -10.84 -39.51 1.11
CA GLY A 18 -11.05 -38.35 0.24
C GLY A 18 -10.40 -37.08 0.79
N LEU A 19 -10.56 -36.80 2.09
CA LEU A 19 -9.93 -35.65 2.77
C LEU A 19 -8.40 -35.78 2.81
N ARG A 20 -7.87 -36.98 3.06
CA ARG A 20 -6.42 -37.22 3.04
C ARG A 20 -5.82 -37.08 1.63
N VAL A 21 -6.51 -37.58 0.60
CA VAL A 21 -6.08 -37.45 -0.80
C VAL A 21 -6.11 -35.97 -1.23
N ALA A 22 -7.15 -35.23 -0.84
CA ALA A 22 -7.23 -33.79 -1.12
C ALA A 22 -6.12 -33.00 -0.38
N TRP A 23 -5.81 -33.38 0.85
CA TRP A 23 -4.72 -32.76 1.62
C TRP A 23 -3.33 -33.04 1.02
N VAL A 24 -3.05 -34.29 0.66
CA VAL A 24 -1.81 -34.70 -0.04
C VAL A 24 -1.69 -34.03 -1.41
N ALA A 25 -2.79 -33.90 -2.16
CA ALA A 25 -2.78 -33.19 -3.44
C ALA A 25 -2.47 -31.69 -3.29
N ARG A 26 -3.00 -31.06 -2.25
CA ARG A 26 -2.76 -29.63 -1.96
C ARG A 26 -1.31 -29.36 -1.55
N ASP A 27 -0.72 -30.22 -0.70
CA ASP A 27 0.70 -30.13 -0.34
C ASP A 27 1.60 -30.36 -1.57
N PHE A 28 1.20 -31.24 -2.44
CA PHE A 28 1.93 -31.55 -3.65
C PHE A 28 2.00 -30.36 -4.63
N ASP A 29 0.87 -29.67 -4.86
CA ASP A 29 0.81 -28.49 -5.72
C ASP A 29 1.69 -27.35 -5.15
N THR A 30 1.68 -27.14 -3.83
CA THR A 30 2.54 -26.14 -3.16
C THR A 30 4.02 -26.50 -3.27
N VAL A 31 4.40 -27.77 -3.13
CA VAL A 31 5.79 -28.24 -3.32
C VAL A 31 6.23 -28.04 -4.76
N ALA A 32 5.36 -28.36 -5.73
CA ALA A 32 5.64 -28.15 -7.14
C ALA A 32 5.83 -26.66 -7.49
N ALA A 33 5.00 -25.79 -6.94
CA ALA A 33 5.15 -24.35 -7.11
C ALA A 33 6.45 -23.81 -6.49
N GLY A 34 6.81 -24.30 -5.30
CA GLY A 34 8.11 -24.01 -4.68
C GLY A 34 9.30 -24.44 -5.53
N ALA A 35 9.25 -25.64 -6.11
CA ALA A 35 10.29 -26.14 -7.01
C ALA A 35 10.38 -25.29 -8.30
N ALA A 36 9.25 -24.89 -8.87
CA ALA A 36 9.22 -24.01 -10.03
C ALA A 36 9.77 -22.60 -9.71
N PHE A 37 9.51 -22.09 -8.52
CA PHE A 37 10.07 -20.82 -8.03
C PHE A 37 11.59 -20.91 -7.87
N GLU A 38 12.10 -21.97 -7.23
CA GLU A 38 13.55 -22.15 -7.06
C GLU A 38 14.25 -22.32 -8.41
N ALA A 39 13.65 -23.03 -9.37
CA ALA A 39 14.21 -23.14 -10.72
C ALA A 39 14.27 -21.80 -11.47
N ALA A 40 13.35 -20.88 -11.17
CA ALA A 40 13.33 -19.54 -11.77
C ALA A 40 14.25 -18.53 -11.04
N ARG A 41 14.69 -18.82 -9.82
CA ARG A 41 15.35 -17.87 -8.91
C ARG A 41 16.59 -17.20 -9.53
N ASP A 42 17.43 -17.96 -10.20
CA ASP A 42 18.70 -17.49 -10.77
C ASP A 42 18.52 -16.78 -12.14
N ASN A 43 17.34 -16.89 -12.74
CA ASN A 43 16.98 -16.19 -13.96
C ASN A 43 15.98 -15.06 -13.66
N HIS A 44 16.46 -13.83 -13.64
CA HIS A 44 15.62 -12.66 -13.29
C HIS A 44 14.39 -12.50 -14.19
N THR A 45 14.46 -12.90 -15.47
CA THR A 45 13.32 -12.83 -16.38
C THR A 45 12.26 -13.87 -15.99
N GLU A 46 12.68 -15.09 -15.71
CA GLU A 46 11.78 -16.18 -15.29
C GLU A 46 11.19 -15.92 -13.90
N LEU A 47 12.00 -15.42 -12.97
CA LEU A 47 11.54 -15.04 -11.63
C LEU A 47 10.48 -13.93 -11.70
N ARG A 48 10.69 -12.88 -12.51
CA ARG A 48 9.68 -11.82 -12.72
C ARG A 48 8.41 -12.38 -13.35
N ALA A 49 8.53 -13.25 -14.35
CA ALA A 49 7.39 -13.90 -15.00
C ALA A 49 6.60 -14.80 -14.03
N PHE A 50 7.29 -15.51 -13.14
CA PHE A 50 6.67 -16.29 -12.07
C PHE A 50 5.91 -15.38 -11.10
N LEU A 51 6.58 -14.37 -10.56
CA LEU A 51 6.04 -13.45 -9.55
C LEU A 51 4.88 -12.60 -10.10
N ARG A 52 4.93 -12.19 -11.38
CA ARG A 52 3.82 -11.49 -12.02
C ARG A 52 2.52 -12.31 -12.01
N ARG A 53 2.63 -13.63 -12.17
CA ARG A 53 1.47 -14.56 -12.16
C ARG A 53 1.02 -14.94 -10.75
N MET A 54 1.91 -14.85 -9.76
CA MET A 54 1.63 -15.20 -8.38
C MET A 54 0.58 -14.24 -7.78
N PRO A 55 -0.49 -14.73 -7.12
CA PRO A 55 -1.41 -13.89 -6.37
C PRO A 55 -0.69 -13.15 -5.23
N LYS A 56 -0.92 -11.86 -5.06
CA LYS A 56 -0.18 -11.01 -4.10
C LYS A 56 -1.02 -10.53 -2.91
N GLY A 57 -2.29 -11.01 -2.81
CA GLY A 57 -3.17 -10.58 -1.74
C GLY A 57 -3.52 -9.10 -1.87
N GLY A 58 -2.84 -8.23 -1.17
CA GLY A 58 -3.11 -6.79 -1.20
C GLY A 58 -1.87 -5.92 -1.15
N ASP A 59 -2.08 -4.63 -1.42
CA ASP A 59 -1.17 -3.54 -1.14
C ASP A 59 -1.81 -2.64 -0.08
N LEU A 60 -1.18 -2.51 1.09
CA LEU A 60 -1.73 -1.81 2.24
C LEU A 60 -1.10 -0.43 2.47
N HIS A 61 -0.07 -0.09 1.67
CA HIS A 61 0.66 1.15 1.80
C HIS A 61 0.98 1.69 0.40
N THR A 62 0.05 2.48 -0.13
CA THR A 62 0.23 3.16 -1.42
C THR A 62 -0.47 4.52 -1.43
N HIS A 63 0.24 5.55 -1.90
CA HIS A 63 -0.30 6.89 -2.06
C HIS A 63 -1.04 7.02 -3.39
N LEU A 64 -2.28 7.48 -3.37
CA LEU A 64 -3.11 7.54 -4.59
C LEU A 64 -2.46 8.38 -5.69
N ALA A 65 -1.92 9.55 -5.37
CA ALA A 65 -1.25 10.40 -6.36
C ALA A 65 0.14 9.88 -6.74
N GLY A 66 0.94 9.42 -5.77
CA GLY A 66 2.29 8.92 -6.01
C GLY A 66 2.34 7.56 -6.70
N GLY A 67 1.26 6.78 -6.61
CA GLY A 67 1.11 5.50 -7.32
C GLY A 67 0.87 5.63 -8.82
N VAL A 68 0.40 6.79 -9.30
CA VAL A 68 0.12 7.04 -10.71
C VAL A 68 1.41 7.34 -11.48
N TYR A 69 1.59 6.67 -12.62
CA TYR A 69 2.74 6.92 -13.48
C TYR A 69 2.67 8.30 -14.16
N ALA A 70 3.82 8.95 -14.30
CA ALA A 70 4.00 10.29 -14.89
C ALA A 70 3.25 10.47 -16.22
N GLU A 71 3.21 9.42 -17.05
CA GLU A 71 2.56 9.39 -18.36
C GLU A 71 1.06 9.70 -18.28
N ARG A 72 0.41 9.33 -17.18
CA ARG A 72 -1.02 9.63 -16.96
C ARG A 72 -1.23 11.10 -16.65
N PHE A 73 -0.42 11.68 -15.78
CA PHE A 73 -0.49 13.11 -15.47
C PHE A 73 -0.24 13.98 -16.71
N ILE A 74 0.68 13.57 -17.60
CA ILE A 74 0.91 14.23 -18.89
C ILE A 74 -0.36 14.13 -19.76
N ALA A 75 -0.97 12.93 -19.84
CA ALA A 75 -2.17 12.74 -20.66
C ALA A 75 -3.36 13.56 -20.13
N TRP A 76 -3.60 13.56 -18.82
CA TRP A 76 -4.68 14.36 -18.21
C TRP A 76 -4.40 15.85 -18.33
N GLY A 77 -3.16 16.30 -18.05
CA GLY A 77 -2.77 17.70 -18.23
C GLY A 77 -2.96 18.20 -19.67
N ALA A 78 -2.70 17.33 -20.66
CA ALA A 78 -2.98 17.67 -22.07
C ALA A 78 -4.48 17.80 -22.36
N GLN A 79 -5.34 16.95 -21.76
CA GLN A 79 -6.78 17.00 -21.91
C GLN A 79 -7.39 18.25 -21.22
N GLU A 80 -6.83 18.66 -20.10
CA GLU A 80 -7.25 19.84 -19.35
C GLU A 80 -6.59 21.14 -19.82
N HIS A 81 -5.83 21.07 -20.92
CA HIS A 81 -5.12 22.23 -21.48
C HIS A 81 -4.13 22.88 -20.49
N LEU A 82 -3.56 22.09 -19.56
CA LEU A 82 -2.54 22.59 -18.67
C LEU A 82 -1.27 23.01 -19.41
N CYS A 83 -0.51 23.86 -18.76
CA CYS A 83 0.80 24.31 -19.23
C CYS A 83 1.94 23.59 -18.52
N ALA A 84 3.05 23.40 -19.20
CA ALA A 84 4.32 23.00 -18.61
C ALA A 84 5.23 24.21 -18.50
N ASP A 85 5.58 24.62 -17.28
CA ASP A 85 6.65 25.57 -17.00
C ASP A 85 7.98 24.86 -17.25
N LEU A 86 8.69 25.26 -18.30
CA LEU A 86 9.95 24.62 -18.67
C LEU A 86 11.14 25.05 -17.81
N ALA A 87 11.04 26.15 -17.08
CA ALA A 87 12.12 26.60 -16.18
C ALA A 87 12.18 25.70 -14.93
N HIS A 88 11.01 25.37 -14.38
CA HIS A 88 10.89 24.55 -13.16
C HIS A 88 10.44 23.10 -13.45
N VAL A 89 10.10 22.80 -14.69
CA VAL A 89 9.60 21.51 -15.19
C VAL A 89 8.44 20.99 -14.32
N LEU A 90 7.36 21.77 -14.24
CA LEU A 90 6.14 21.45 -13.50
C LEU A 90 4.89 21.76 -14.33
N LEU A 91 3.76 21.16 -13.96
CA LEU A 91 2.46 21.50 -14.54
C LEU A 91 1.88 22.74 -13.86
N SER A 92 1.31 23.61 -14.67
CA SER A 92 0.67 24.84 -14.23
C SER A 92 -0.74 25.00 -14.87
N LYS A 93 -1.47 26.00 -14.38
CA LYS A 93 -2.85 26.29 -14.87
C LYS A 93 -2.87 26.62 -16.37
N PRO A 94 -4.04 26.45 -17.05
CA PRO A 94 -4.22 26.84 -18.44
C PRO A 94 -3.85 28.32 -18.70
N GLN A 95 -3.60 28.64 -19.97
CA GLN A 95 -3.31 29.92 -20.61
C GLN A 95 -1.85 30.13 -21.04
N CYS A 96 -0.88 29.32 -20.58
CA CYS A 96 0.53 29.29 -21.03
C CYS A 96 1.10 30.69 -21.43
N ASP A 97 0.83 31.69 -20.61
CA ASP A 97 1.12 33.11 -20.89
C ASP A 97 2.44 33.58 -20.26
N GLN A 98 3.07 32.72 -19.44
CA GLN A 98 4.36 33.04 -18.85
C GLN A 98 5.50 32.70 -19.82
N PRO A 99 6.59 33.50 -19.84
CA PRO A 99 7.75 33.18 -20.66
C PRO A 99 8.31 31.79 -20.35
N GLY A 100 8.32 30.92 -21.37
CA GLY A 100 8.83 29.54 -21.25
C GLY A 100 7.73 28.50 -20.96
N ASP A 101 6.48 28.90 -20.78
CA ASP A 101 5.37 27.97 -20.71
C ASP A 101 5.04 27.40 -22.08
N VAL A 102 4.75 26.10 -22.11
CA VAL A 102 4.29 25.41 -23.32
C VAL A 102 3.04 24.56 -23.00
N PRO A 103 2.12 24.36 -23.95
CA PRO A 103 1.01 23.44 -23.74
C PRO A 103 1.48 22.03 -23.46
N VAL A 104 0.97 21.39 -22.41
CA VAL A 104 1.29 19.97 -22.09
C VAL A 104 0.97 19.04 -23.25
N ALA A 105 -0.05 19.37 -24.07
CA ALA A 105 -0.39 18.62 -25.27
C ALA A 105 0.76 18.50 -26.31
N ASP A 106 1.74 19.40 -26.26
CA ASP A 106 2.92 19.32 -27.13
C ASP A 106 3.89 18.25 -26.68
N ALA A 107 3.90 17.87 -25.39
CA ALA A 107 4.68 16.72 -24.91
C ALA A 107 4.24 15.41 -25.58
N LEU A 108 2.99 15.26 -25.98
CA LEU A 108 2.50 14.08 -26.69
C LEU A 108 2.99 14.00 -28.15
N LYS A 109 3.70 15.02 -28.63
CA LYS A 109 4.23 15.14 -30.01
C LYS A 109 5.75 15.29 -30.03
N ILE A 110 6.36 15.78 -28.94
CA ILE A 110 7.76 16.14 -28.85
C ILE A 110 8.43 15.26 -27.80
N GLN A 111 9.20 14.26 -28.23
CA GLN A 111 9.83 13.27 -27.34
C GLN A 111 10.69 13.91 -26.25
N GLU A 112 11.48 14.94 -26.56
CA GLU A 112 12.33 15.61 -25.58
C GLU A 112 11.52 16.24 -24.44
N LEU A 113 10.40 16.90 -24.76
CA LEU A 113 9.51 17.49 -23.76
C LEU A 113 8.85 16.40 -22.93
N TYR A 114 8.37 15.34 -23.58
CA TYR A 114 7.78 14.19 -22.89
C TYR A 114 8.76 13.57 -21.89
N ASP A 115 9.99 13.31 -22.31
CA ASP A 115 11.02 12.74 -21.44
C ASP A 115 11.39 13.66 -20.28
N ARG A 116 11.45 14.97 -20.50
CA ARG A 116 11.68 15.96 -19.43
C ARG A 116 10.58 15.89 -18.37
N LEU A 117 9.31 15.85 -18.77
CA LEU A 117 8.19 15.75 -17.83
C LEU A 117 8.18 14.40 -17.08
N VAL A 118 8.35 13.28 -17.80
CA VAL A 118 8.44 11.95 -17.14
C VAL A 118 9.58 11.90 -16.14
N ASN A 119 10.75 12.45 -16.50
CA ASN A 119 11.89 12.52 -15.58
C ASN A 119 11.62 13.46 -14.39
N ALA A 120 10.88 14.55 -14.58
CA ALA A 120 10.55 15.47 -13.50
C ALA A 120 9.57 14.86 -12.48
N PHE A 121 8.58 14.10 -12.96
CA PHE A 121 7.50 13.52 -12.16
C PHE A 121 7.86 12.16 -11.53
N SER A 122 9.09 11.69 -11.74
CA SER A 122 9.54 10.40 -11.23
C SER A 122 11.04 10.39 -10.96
N THR A 123 11.52 9.32 -10.35
CA THR A 123 12.95 9.09 -10.11
C THR A 123 13.70 8.59 -11.34
N ARG A 124 13.01 8.47 -12.51
CA ARG A 124 13.62 8.03 -13.77
C ARG A 124 14.78 8.94 -14.17
N ALA A 125 15.90 8.32 -14.56
CA ALA A 125 17.08 9.01 -15.10
C ALA A 125 17.59 10.17 -14.22
N PHE A 126 17.50 10.01 -12.90
CA PHE A 126 17.98 11.02 -11.96
C PHE A 126 19.51 11.17 -12.09
N VAL A 127 19.95 12.42 -12.15
CA VAL A 127 21.34 12.82 -12.06
C VAL A 127 21.43 13.91 -11.00
N PRO A 128 22.24 13.75 -9.94
CA PRO A 128 22.38 14.74 -8.88
C PRO A 128 22.80 16.11 -9.43
N THR A 129 22.20 17.17 -8.89
CA THR A 129 22.54 18.57 -9.18
C THR A 129 22.71 19.33 -7.87
N LEU A 130 23.21 20.54 -7.91
CA LEU A 130 23.31 21.39 -6.69
C LEU A 130 21.94 21.75 -6.10
N ALA A 131 20.89 21.80 -6.92
CA ALA A 131 19.53 22.11 -6.48
C ALA A 131 18.75 20.86 -6.00
N VAL A 132 19.12 19.68 -6.50
CA VAL A 132 18.51 18.39 -6.13
C VAL A 132 19.68 17.40 -5.98
N PRO A 133 20.32 17.37 -4.80
CA PRO A 133 21.58 16.63 -4.64
C PRO A 133 21.42 15.14 -4.39
N THR A 134 20.24 14.66 -3.96
CA THR A 134 20.03 13.26 -3.58
C THR A 134 18.78 12.67 -4.25
N ASP A 135 18.69 11.34 -4.26
CA ASP A 135 17.48 10.61 -4.68
C ASP A 135 16.29 10.96 -3.77
N HIS A 136 16.51 11.16 -2.46
CA HIS A 136 15.54 11.67 -1.50
C HIS A 136 14.92 13.01 -1.96
N ASP A 137 15.77 14.01 -2.25
CA ASP A 137 15.30 15.33 -2.70
C ASP A 137 14.53 15.23 -4.02
N LYS A 138 15.01 14.36 -4.92
CA LYS A 138 14.35 14.08 -6.21
C LYS A 138 12.98 13.47 -6.02
N PHE A 139 12.85 12.50 -5.11
CA PHE A 139 11.60 11.82 -4.82
C PHE A 139 10.55 12.82 -4.33
N PHE A 140 10.84 13.55 -3.25
CA PHE A 140 9.88 14.50 -2.66
C PHE A 140 9.58 15.70 -3.57
N ALA A 141 10.54 16.16 -4.38
CA ALA A 141 10.32 17.24 -5.34
C ALA A 141 9.34 16.85 -6.47
N ALA A 142 9.20 15.57 -6.78
CA ALA A 142 8.34 15.11 -7.88
C ALA A 142 6.86 15.48 -7.66
N PHE A 143 6.35 15.41 -6.42
CA PHE A 143 4.94 15.64 -6.12
C PHE A 143 4.47 17.05 -6.48
N GLY A 144 5.28 18.07 -6.22
CA GLY A 144 4.98 19.45 -6.63
C GLY A 144 4.96 19.66 -8.13
N LYS A 145 5.61 18.77 -8.91
CA LYS A 145 5.72 18.90 -10.36
C LYS A 145 4.44 18.51 -11.10
N PHE A 146 3.68 17.56 -10.59
CA PHE A 146 2.43 17.09 -11.20
C PHE A 146 1.16 17.52 -10.43
N ALA A 147 1.31 18.30 -9.34
CA ALA A 147 0.21 18.64 -8.44
C ALA A 147 -1.00 19.27 -9.15
N ALA A 148 -0.78 20.08 -10.19
CA ALA A 148 -1.87 20.68 -10.96
C ALA A 148 -2.75 19.66 -11.69
N ALA A 149 -2.21 18.48 -12.03
CA ALA A 149 -2.95 17.40 -12.69
C ALA A 149 -3.47 16.32 -11.73
N SER A 150 -3.11 16.35 -10.44
CA SER A 150 -3.55 15.31 -9.47
C SER A 150 -4.76 15.74 -8.65
N GLY A 151 -4.94 17.05 -8.39
CA GLY A 151 -5.88 17.55 -7.39
C GLY A 151 -7.37 17.30 -7.68
N SER A 152 -7.75 17.07 -8.95
CA SER A 152 -9.14 16.86 -9.39
C SER A 152 -9.43 15.45 -9.91
N HIS A 153 -8.46 14.52 -9.85
CA HIS A 153 -8.52 13.22 -10.54
C HIS A 153 -8.62 12.01 -9.62
N LEU A 154 -9.26 12.10 -8.45
CA LEU A 154 -9.40 10.96 -7.53
C LEU A 154 -9.98 9.74 -8.23
N VAL A 155 -11.02 9.91 -9.04
CA VAL A 155 -11.70 8.82 -9.76
C VAL A 155 -10.77 8.19 -10.78
N GLU A 156 -10.16 9.00 -11.63
CA GLU A 156 -9.27 8.56 -12.72
C GLU A 156 -8.01 7.89 -12.16
N MET A 157 -7.40 8.46 -11.11
CA MET A 157 -6.24 7.87 -10.42
C MET A 157 -6.59 6.52 -9.81
N THR A 158 -7.76 6.40 -9.17
CA THR A 158 -8.22 5.14 -8.58
C THR A 158 -8.43 4.08 -9.67
N ILE A 159 -9.13 4.42 -10.75
CA ILE A 159 -9.39 3.50 -11.86
C ILE A 159 -8.09 3.03 -12.53
N ASP A 160 -7.15 3.94 -12.77
CA ASP A 160 -5.87 3.64 -13.40
C ASP A 160 -5.10 2.62 -12.55
N GLN A 161 -4.93 2.88 -11.27
CA GLN A 161 -4.22 1.98 -10.36
C GLN A 161 -4.94 0.65 -10.15
N LEU A 162 -6.28 0.62 -10.06
CA LEU A 162 -7.03 -0.64 -10.00
C LEU A 162 -6.76 -1.53 -11.20
N LYS A 163 -6.59 -0.95 -12.42
CA LYS A 163 -6.22 -1.69 -13.63
C LYS A 163 -4.81 -2.25 -13.55
N GLU A 164 -3.85 -1.46 -13.03
CA GLU A 164 -2.47 -1.92 -12.81
C GLU A 164 -2.43 -3.07 -11.78
N TYR A 165 -3.06 -2.92 -10.62
CA TYR A 165 -3.14 -3.97 -9.59
C TYR A 165 -3.80 -5.25 -10.10
N HIS A 166 -4.87 -5.13 -10.90
CA HIS A 166 -5.50 -6.28 -11.55
C HIS A 166 -4.51 -7.04 -12.45
N SER A 167 -3.69 -6.31 -13.23
CA SER A 167 -2.69 -6.92 -14.13
C SER A 167 -1.59 -7.68 -13.40
N GLU A 168 -1.40 -7.38 -12.09
CA GLU A 168 -0.40 -7.97 -11.22
C GLU A 168 -0.95 -9.07 -10.29
N ASN A 169 -2.22 -9.44 -10.42
CA ASN A 169 -2.92 -10.39 -9.53
C ASN A 169 -2.94 -9.92 -8.05
N VAL A 170 -3.10 -8.63 -7.84
CA VAL A 170 -3.47 -8.04 -6.54
C VAL A 170 -4.99 -8.00 -6.44
N GLN A 171 -5.54 -8.38 -5.31
CA GLN A 171 -6.99 -8.45 -5.12
C GLN A 171 -7.54 -7.38 -4.18
N TYR A 172 -6.69 -6.72 -3.39
CA TYR A 172 -7.09 -5.71 -2.41
C TYR A 172 -6.07 -4.58 -2.35
N VAL A 173 -6.54 -3.34 -2.11
CA VAL A 173 -5.67 -2.17 -1.94
C VAL A 173 -6.27 -1.16 -0.98
N GLU A 174 -5.41 -0.49 -0.20
CA GLU A 174 -5.75 0.64 0.67
C GLU A 174 -5.01 1.89 0.19
N PHE A 175 -5.71 2.78 -0.52
CA PHE A 175 -5.15 4.02 -1.06
C PHE A 175 -5.09 5.14 -0.03
N MET A 176 -3.93 5.71 0.19
CA MET A 176 -3.79 6.93 0.99
C MET A 176 -4.16 8.16 0.15
N THR A 177 -5.09 8.97 0.67
CA THR A 177 -5.50 10.24 0.06
C THR A 177 -6.00 11.22 1.13
N SER A 178 -5.99 12.52 0.83
CA SER A 178 -6.42 13.58 1.76
C SER A 178 -7.92 13.82 1.71
N PHE A 179 -8.49 14.09 2.87
CA PHE A 179 -9.89 14.51 3.04
C PHE A 179 -9.91 15.83 3.82
N GLU A 180 -9.96 16.94 3.11
CA GLU A 180 -9.85 18.27 3.70
C GLU A 180 -11.09 19.13 3.39
N CYS A 181 -11.33 20.15 4.20
CA CYS A 181 -12.33 21.18 3.99
C CYS A 181 -11.62 22.54 3.83
N PRO A 182 -11.04 22.82 2.65
CA PRO A 182 -10.19 23.98 2.46
C PRO A 182 -10.92 25.31 2.68
N ASP A 183 -12.19 25.39 2.33
CA ASP A 183 -13.01 26.61 2.48
C ASP A 183 -13.29 26.96 3.95
N ASP A 184 -13.30 25.98 4.85
CA ASP A 184 -13.53 26.19 6.29
C ASP A 184 -12.22 26.21 7.12
N ARG A 185 -11.06 25.95 6.50
CA ARG A 185 -9.78 25.78 7.21
C ARG A 185 -9.48 26.96 8.13
N ASP A 186 -9.47 28.19 7.61
CA ASP A 186 -9.09 29.37 8.40
C ASP A 186 -10.05 29.62 9.56
N LYS A 187 -11.35 29.35 9.38
CA LYS A 187 -12.36 29.40 10.43
C LYS A 187 -12.07 28.38 11.54
N PHE A 188 -11.71 27.14 11.17
CA PHE A 188 -11.37 26.10 12.13
C PHE A 188 -10.09 26.41 12.89
N ILE A 189 -9.03 26.82 12.20
CA ILE A 189 -7.75 27.21 12.83
C ILE A 189 -7.98 28.33 13.84
N LYS A 190 -8.73 29.37 13.45
CA LYS A 190 -9.08 30.49 14.35
C LYS A 190 -9.89 30.03 15.58
N ALA A 191 -10.83 29.10 15.40
CA ALA A 191 -11.65 28.58 16.50
C ALA A 191 -10.82 27.78 17.52
N MET A 192 -9.74 27.13 17.09
CA MET A 192 -8.84 26.35 17.96
C MET A 192 -7.77 27.19 18.65
N ALA A 193 -7.37 28.32 18.08
CA ALA A 193 -6.15 29.04 18.45
C ALA A 193 -6.05 29.45 19.93
N GLU A 194 -7.18 29.75 20.58
CA GLU A 194 -7.24 30.22 21.97
C GLU A 194 -7.73 29.14 22.95
N GLN A 195 -7.84 27.87 22.48
CA GLN A 195 -8.36 26.81 23.33
C GLN A 195 -7.26 26.22 24.23
N PRO A 196 -7.57 25.96 25.51
CA PRO A 196 -6.57 25.59 26.51
C PRO A 196 -6.02 24.17 26.34
N ASP A 197 -6.80 23.27 25.75
CA ASP A 197 -6.45 21.86 25.60
C ASP A 197 -7.12 21.21 24.37
N ASP A 198 -6.80 19.97 24.09
CA ASP A 198 -7.30 19.22 22.94
C ASP A 198 -8.81 18.95 23.00
N ALA A 199 -9.38 18.80 24.18
CA ALA A 199 -10.82 18.61 24.33
C ALA A 199 -11.58 19.87 23.97
N ALA A 200 -11.11 21.03 24.44
CA ALA A 200 -11.66 22.33 24.08
C ALA A 200 -11.48 22.65 22.59
N ARG A 201 -10.32 22.29 22.00
CA ARG A 201 -10.07 22.39 20.56
C ARG A 201 -11.07 21.59 19.75
N LEU A 202 -11.29 20.32 20.09
CA LEU A 202 -12.27 19.48 19.41
C LEU A 202 -13.69 20.03 19.55
N ALA A 203 -14.08 20.47 20.73
CA ALA A 203 -15.38 21.09 20.96
C ALA A 203 -15.57 22.37 20.12
N ALA A 204 -14.52 23.18 19.98
CA ALA A 204 -14.54 24.37 19.13
C ALA A 204 -14.72 24.01 17.65
N LEU A 205 -14.05 22.97 17.15
CA LEU A 205 -14.26 22.46 15.78
C LEU A 205 -15.70 22.02 15.56
N GLN A 206 -16.27 21.24 16.49
CA GLN A 206 -17.65 20.75 16.42
C GLN A 206 -18.65 21.92 16.41
N ALA A 207 -18.45 22.91 17.28
CA ALA A 207 -19.30 24.10 17.33
C ALA A 207 -19.20 24.97 16.05
N ASN A 208 -18.10 24.85 15.30
CA ASN A 208 -17.86 25.63 14.09
C ASN A 208 -18.09 24.87 12.79
N GLY A 209 -18.68 23.66 12.82
CA GLY A 209 -19.15 22.99 11.62
C GLY A 209 -18.31 21.79 11.17
N LEU A 210 -17.54 21.16 12.06
CA LEU A 210 -16.80 19.93 11.74
C LEU A 210 -17.73 18.82 11.15
N ASP A 211 -18.91 18.64 11.76
CA ASP A 211 -19.86 17.61 11.30
C ASP A 211 -20.43 17.90 9.89
N GLN A 212 -20.62 19.19 9.56
CA GLN A 212 -21.04 19.61 8.22
C GLN A 212 -19.94 19.35 7.19
N CYS A 213 -18.68 19.67 7.53
CA CYS A 213 -17.53 19.34 6.69
C CYS A 213 -17.44 17.82 6.42
N VAL A 214 -17.50 17.00 7.48
CA VAL A 214 -17.45 15.53 7.36
C VAL A 214 -18.61 14.99 6.52
N THR A 215 -19.81 15.53 6.70
CA THR A 215 -21.00 15.14 5.91
C THR A 215 -20.82 15.45 4.42
N ALA A 216 -20.28 16.64 4.09
CA ALA A 216 -19.97 17.01 2.72
C ALA A 216 -18.93 16.08 2.11
N LYS A 217 -17.81 15.83 2.80
CA LYS A 217 -16.77 14.91 2.32
C LYS A 217 -17.27 13.49 2.11
N ARG A 218 -18.13 13.00 2.99
CA ARG A 218 -18.79 11.69 2.81
C ARG A 218 -19.65 11.66 1.55
N SER A 219 -20.40 12.73 1.27
CA SER A 219 -21.23 12.84 0.05
C SER A 219 -20.38 12.89 -1.21
N ASP A 220 -19.29 13.70 -1.20
CA ASP A 220 -18.35 13.79 -2.32
C ASP A 220 -17.75 12.42 -2.63
N LEU A 221 -17.23 11.74 -1.60
CA LEU A 221 -16.63 10.42 -1.75
C LEU A 221 -17.62 9.36 -2.25
N ALA A 222 -18.87 9.39 -1.79
CA ALA A 222 -19.90 8.48 -2.27
C ALA A 222 -20.16 8.67 -3.78
N ALA A 223 -20.22 9.93 -4.26
CA ALA A 223 -20.38 10.24 -5.67
C ALA A 223 -19.17 9.76 -6.49
N ASP A 224 -17.95 9.95 -5.99
CA ASP A 224 -16.72 9.48 -6.63
C ASP A 224 -16.70 7.96 -6.74
N ILE A 225 -17.07 7.24 -5.68
CA ILE A 225 -17.14 5.77 -5.67
C ILE A 225 -18.17 5.26 -6.69
N ASP A 226 -19.33 5.90 -6.78
CA ASP A 226 -20.35 5.55 -7.76
C ASP A 226 -19.86 5.81 -9.19
N LYS A 227 -19.11 6.89 -9.43
CA LYS A 227 -18.46 7.17 -10.71
C LYS A 227 -17.39 6.11 -11.02
N ILE A 228 -16.53 5.74 -10.08
CA ILE A 228 -15.53 4.66 -10.25
C ILE A 228 -16.22 3.35 -10.65
N ARG A 229 -17.28 2.96 -9.95
CA ARG A 229 -18.04 1.73 -10.25
C ARG A 229 -18.69 1.77 -11.64
N SER A 230 -19.27 2.92 -11.99
CA SER A 230 -19.90 3.13 -13.30
C SER A 230 -18.89 3.04 -14.44
N GLU A 231 -17.73 3.68 -14.31
CA GLU A 231 -16.70 3.70 -15.36
C GLU A 231 -15.96 2.37 -15.51
N LEU A 232 -15.72 1.64 -14.42
CA LEU A 232 -15.19 0.27 -14.49
C LEU A 232 -16.18 -0.67 -15.20
N ALA A 233 -17.49 -0.42 -15.09
CA ALA A 233 -18.55 -1.20 -15.70
C ALA A 233 -18.35 -2.71 -15.53
N CYS A 234 -18.09 -3.15 -14.29
CA CYS A 234 -17.68 -4.50 -13.97
C CYS A 234 -18.75 -5.54 -14.34
N ASP A 235 -18.32 -6.59 -15.01
CA ASP A 235 -19.12 -7.79 -15.24
C ASP A 235 -19.28 -8.62 -13.95
N PRO A 236 -20.30 -9.49 -13.88
CA PRO A 236 -20.50 -10.35 -12.70
C PRO A 236 -19.29 -11.23 -12.36
N GLN A 237 -18.50 -11.62 -13.36
CA GLN A 237 -17.30 -12.46 -13.25
C GLN A 237 -16.06 -11.64 -12.84
N ARG A 238 -16.15 -10.30 -12.82
CA ARG A 238 -15.07 -9.36 -12.51
C ARG A 238 -13.80 -9.55 -13.37
N THR A 239 -13.99 -9.89 -14.64
CA THR A 239 -12.88 -10.19 -15.57
C THR A 239 -12.30 -8.94 -16.24
N ARG A 240 -13.05 -7.83 -16.28
CA ARG A 240 -12.56 -6.58 -16.85
C ARG A 240 -11.41 -6.01 -16.02
N PRO A 241 -10.45 -5.31 -16.66
CA PRO A 241 -9.34 -4.67 -15.95
C PRO A 241 -9.83 -3.76 -14.81
N GLY A 242 -9.28 -3.96 -13.62
CA GLY A 242 -9.66 -3.24 -12.40
C GLY A 242 -10.79 -3.87 -11.58
N CYS A 243 -11.67 -4.66 -12.20
CA CYS A 243 -12.87 -5.22 -11.55
C CYS A 243 -12.58 -6.30 -10.50
N GLY A 244 -11.42 -6.94 -10.59
CA GLY A 244 -10.97 -7.98 -9.65
C GLY A 244 -10.42 -7.43 -8.33
N VAL A 245 -10.23 -6.12 -8.20
CA VAL A 245 -9.58 -5.49 -7.06
C VAL A 245 -10.61 -4.82 -6.15
N THR A 246 -10.64 -5.20 -4.88
CA THR A 246 -11.38 -4.50 -3.83
C THR A 246 -10.52 -3.37 -3.30
N PHE A 247 -11.09 -2.18 -3.06
CA PHE A 247 -10.32 -1.04 -2.57
C PHE A 247 -10.96 -0.35 -1.37
N ARG A 248 -10.12 0.33 -0.58
CA ARG A 248 -10.48 1.22 0.52
C ARG A 248 -9.55 2.43 0.49
N PHE A 249 -9.90 3.45 1.26
CA PHE A 249 -9.07 4.62 1.45
C PHE A 249 -8.53 4.69 2.88
N ILE A 250 -7.33 5.22 3.01
CA ILE A 250 -6.72 5.66 4.27
C ILE A 250 -6.64 7.19 4.20
N ALA A 251 -7.15 7.87 5.22
CA ALA A 251 -7.05 9.31 5.31
C ALA A 251 -5.60 9.70 5.65
N GLN A 252 -4.93 10.38 4.73
CA GLN A 252 -3.57 10.88 4.97
C GLN A 252 -3.58 12.28 5.60
N ILE A 253 -2.67 12.49 6.54
CA ILE A 253 -2.46 13.75 7.25
C ILE A 253 -1.04 14.24 6.97
N ALA A 254 -0.91 15.49 6.51
CA ALA A 254 0.36 16.11 6.18
C ALA A 254 1.14 16.52 7.43
N ARG A 255 2.05 15.66 7.93
CA ARG A 255 2.80 15.86 9.19
C ARG A 255 3.73 17.06 9.17
N ASN A 256 4.13 17.57 8.01
CA ASN A 256 5.01 18.73 7.87
C ASN A 256 4.26 20.06 7.94
N SER A 257 2.96 20.03 8.19
CA SER A 257 2.13 21.21 8.43
C SER A 257 2.26 21.72 9.87
N PRO A 258 1.86 22.95 10.16
CA PRO A 258 1.72 23.43 11.54
C PRO A 258 0.86 22.48 12.40
N VAL A 259 1.16 22.36 13.69
CA VAL A 259 0.49 21.42 14.60
C VAL A 259 -1.04 21.60 14.63
N ASP A 260 -1.54 22.82 14.46
CA ASP A 260 -2.98 23.09 14.42
C ASP A 260 -3.62 22.53 13.16
N ASP A 261 -2.92 22.57 12.02
CA ASP A 261 -3.38 21.90 10.77
C ASP A 261 -3.36 20.39 10.93
N VAL A 262 -2.32 19.82 11.54
CA VAL A 262 -2.25 18.39 11.83
C VAL A 262 -3.40 17.94 12.73
N PHE A 263 -3.72 18.73 13.76
CA PHE A 263 -4.85 18.48 14.64
C PHE A 263 -6.17 18.50 13.86
N LEU A 264 -6.39 19.54 13.04
CA LEU A 264 -7.60 19.69 12.22
C LEU A 264 -7.77 18.51 11.23
N GLN A 265 -6.73 18.19 10.46
CA GLN A 265 -6.76 17.07 9.51
C GLN A 265 -7.05 15.76 10.22
N THR A 266 -6.42 15.53 11.40
CA THR A 266 -6.67 14.32 12.21
C THR A 266 -8.11 14.26 12.73
N ALA A 267 -8.68 15.40 13.15
CA ALA A 267 -10.07 15.46 13.62
C ALA A 267 -11.06 15.16 12.50
N ILE A 268 -10.86 15.72 11.30
CA ILE A 268 -11.67 15.43 10.11
C ILE A 268 -11.55 13.93 9.74
N ALA A 269 -10.33 13.41 9.65
CA ALA A 269 -10.07 12.02 9.31
C ALA A 269 -10.74 11.05 10.29
N ALA A 270 -10.53 11.24 11.59
CA ALA A 270 -11.12 10.39 12.61
C ALA A 270 -12.67 10.45 12.62
N ALA A 271 -13.25 11.63 12.40
CA ALA A 271 -14.70 11.77 12.27
C ALA A 271 -15.24 11.08 11.01
N LEU A 272 -14.55 11.20 9.88
CA LEU A 272 -14.94 10.57 8.61
C LEU A 272 -14.87 9.05 8.70
N ILE A 273 -13.81 8.47 9.27
CA ILE A 273 -13.63 7.02 9.44
C ILE A 273 -14.81 6.41 10.25
N ARG A 274 -15.34 7.13 11.23
CA ARG A 274 -16.48 6.65 12.05
C ARG A 274 -17.79 6.53 11.29
N VAL A 275 -17.94 7.28 10.19
CA VAL A 275 -19.22 7.38 9.47
C VAL A 275 -19.16 6.88 8.03
N GLU A 276 -17.96 6.68 7.48
CA GLU A 276 -17.75 6.28 6.08
C GLU A 276 -16.93 4.98 5.98
N PRO A 277 -17.57 3.82 5.71
CA PRO A 277 -16.90 2.52 5.65
C PRO A 277 -15.84 2.36 4.55
N GLN A 278 -15.79 3.27 3.59
CA GLN A 278 -14.76 3.25 2.54
C GLN A 278 -13.45 3.87 3.02
N VAL A 279 -13.47 4.67 4.09
CA VAL A 279 -12.27 5.21 4.73
C VAL A 279 -11.99 4.40 5.99
N VAL A 280 -10.94 3.58 5.96
CA VAL A 280 -10.75 2.50 6.94
C VAL A 280 -9.72 2.81 8.02
N ALA A 281 -8.87 3.80 7.82
CA ALA A 281 -7.82 4.19 8.76
C ALA A 281 -7.31 5.60 8.47
N LEU A 282 -6.44 6.11 9.34
CA LEU A 282 -5.62 7.29 9.07
C LEU A 282 -4.14 6.95 9.03
N ASN A 283 -3.34 7.83 8.36
CA ASN A 283 -1.89 7.75 8.30
C ASN A 283 -1.27 9.15 8.24
N TYR A 284 -0.16 9.36 8.93
CA TYR A 284 0.63 10.59 8.85
C TYR A 284 1.69 10.41 7.76
N VAL A 285 1.68 11.30 6.78
CA VAL A 285 2.48 11.19 5.56
C VAL A 285 3.42 12.38 5.39
N GLN A 286 4.19 12.41 4.34
CA GLN A 286 5.31 13.30 4.02
C GLN A 286 6.60 12.91 4.74
N SER A 287 7.71 13.50 4.29
CA SER A 287 9.08 13.24 4.76
C SER A 287 9.18 13.31 6.29
N GLU A 288 9.57 12.19 6.91
CA GLU A 288 9.68 12.07 8.37
C GLU A 288 10.93 12.77 8.92
N ASP A 289 11.96 12.93 8.10
CA ASP A 289 13.20 13.64 8.43
C ASP A 289 13.03 15.17 8.41
N ASN A 290 11.88 15.69 7.93
CA ASN A 290 11.59 17.13 7.92
C ASN A 290 11.64 17.71 9.33
N LEU A 291 12.15 18.95 9.44
CA LEU A 291 12.29 19.66 10.72
C LEU A 291 10.99 19.68 11.53
N VAL A 292 9.84 19.95 10.89
CA VAL A 292 8.54 20.04 11.57
C VAL A 292 8.11 18.65 12.06
N ALA A 293 8.20 17.63 11.21
CA ALA A 293 7.85 16.26 11.56
C ALA A 293 8.66 15.76 12.78
N ARG A 294 9.98 15.94 12.79
CA ARG A 294 10.86 15.54 13.90
C ARG A 294 10.60 16.33 15.20
N ARG A 295 10.51 17.66 15.08
CA ARG A 295 10.28 18.54 16.24
C ARG A 295 8.97 18.23 16.95
N ASP A 296 7.91 17.99 16.18
CA ASP A 296 6.56 17.86 16.70
C ASP A 296 6.09 16.42 16.82
N TYR A 297 6.98 15.43 16.57
CA TYR A 297 6.63 14.00 16.47
C TYR A 297 5.85 13.50 17.70
N SER A 298 6.37 13.73 18.91
CA SER A 298 5.70 13.27 20.14
C SER A 298 4.33 13.94 20.33
N ARG A 299 4.20 15.22 19.91
CA ARG A 299 2.91 15.92 19.92
C ARG A 299 1.94 15.30 18.90
N HIS A 300 2.42 14.94 17.73
CA HIS A 300 1.63 14.25 16.71
C HIS A 300 1.08 12.91 17.23
N MET A 301 1.89 12.12 17.92
CA MET A 301 1.43 10.85 18.53
C MET A 301 0.36 11.06 19.61
N GLN A 302 0.48 12.14 20.41
CA GLN A 302 -0.55 12.51 21.39
C GLN A 302 -1.86 12.94 20.71
N ILE A 303 -1.82 13.67 19.60
CA ILE A 303 -2.99 14.07 18.81
C ILE A 303 -3.71 12.80 18.29
N VAL A 304 -2.97 11.84 17.74
CA VAL A 304 -3.53 10.56 17.29
C VAL A 304 -4.17 9.81 18.47
N ALA A 305 -3.48 9.69 19.60
CA ALA A 305 -3.97 9.04 20.80
C ALA A 305 -5.28 9.65 21.33
N PHE A 306 -5.42 10.97 21.21
CA PHE A 306 -6.62 11.69 21.65
C PHE A 306 -7.78 11.57 20.66
N LEU A 307 -7.55 11.85 19.37
CA LEU A 307 -8.59 11.95 18.35
C LEU A 307 -8.98 10.61 17.72
N ALA A 308 -8.03 9.67 17.64
CA ALA A 308 -8.19 8.41 16.89
C ALA A 308 -8.21 7.15 17.78
N LYS A 309 -8.45 7.29 19.07
CA LYS A 309 -8.42 6.16 20.05
C LYS A 309 -9.32 4.96 19.69
N ASP A 310 -10.37 5.18 18.92
CA ASP A 310 -11.43 4.21 18.55
C ASP A 310 -11.46 3.92 17.04
N VAL A 311 -10.54 4.43 16.27
CA VAL A 311 -10.40 4.16 14.83
C VAL A 311 -9.07 3.47 14.52
N PRO A 312 -8.99 2.69 13.42
CA PRO A 312 -7.73 2.08 13.04
C PRO A 312 -6.66 3.12 12.64
N VAL A 313 -5.42 2.84 13.02
CA VAL A 313 -4.28 3.72 12.75
C VAL A 313 -3.18 2.91 12.07
N ALA A 314 -2.73 3.39 10.91
CA ALA A 314 -1.46 3.05 10.29
C ALA A 314 -0.59 4.33 10.31
N LEU A 315 0.70 4.21 10.53
CA LEU A 315 1.59 5.38 10.58
C LEU A 315 2.90 5.10 9.84
N HIS A 316 3.33 6.05 9.01
CA HIS A 316 4.73 6.13 8.68
C HIS A 316 5.50 6.39 9.97
N ALA A 317 6.38 5.48 10.33
CA ALA A 317 7.25 5.61 11.49
C ALA A 317 8.57 4.87 11.26
N GLY A 318 9.66 5.55 11.54
CA GLY A 318 10.98 5.02 11.30
C GLY A 318 11.39 5.02 9.83
N GLU A 319 10.82 5.88 8.99
CA GLU A 319 11.38 6.17 7.67
C GLU A 319 12.55 7.16 7.81
N LEU A 320 13.53 6.76 8.62
CA LEU A 320 14.67 7.57 9.03
C LEU A 320 15.97 6.77 8.91
N TRP A 321 17.07 7.48 8.72
CA TRP A 321 18.41 6.90 8.67
C TRP A 321 19.47 7.89 9.14
N LEU A 322 20.58 7.36 9.66
CA LEU A 322 21.66 8.16 10.26
C LEU A 322 22.24 9.23 9.31
N GLY A 323 22.16 9.03 8.01
CA GLY A 323 22.64 10.00 7.02
C GLY A 323 21.78 11.26 6.90
N TYR A 324 20.54 11.24 7.40
CA TYR A 324 19.55 12.32 7.23
C TYR A 324 19.18 13.05 8.52
N VAL A 325 19.26 12.37 9.66
CA VAL A 325 18.85 12.90 10.96
C VAL A 325 19.89 12.65 12.04
N PRO A 326 19.93 13.45 13.13
CA PRO A 326 20.81 13.18 14.25
C PRO A 326 20.39 11.88 14.97
N PRO A 327 21.35 11.19 15.65
CA PRO A 327 21.07 9.91 16.33
C PRO A 327 19.92 9.96 17.34
N SER A 328 19.69 11.10 17.98
CA SER A 328 18.60 11.27 18.95
C SER A 328 17.20 11.07 18.34
N ASP A 329 17.05 11.35 17.06
CA ASP A 329 15.76 11.30 16.38
C ASP A 329 15.43 9.89 15.83
N LEU A 330 16.40 8.97 15.87
CA LEU A 330 16.25 7.58 15.44
C LEU A 330 15.71 6.65 16.53
N THR A 331 15.55 7.11 17.78
CA THR A 331 15.50 6.22 18.94
C THR A 331 14.09 5.95 19.48
N PHE A 332 13.03 6.52 18.89
CA PHE A 332 11.71 6.52 19.53
C PHE A 332 10.50 6.58 18.58
N HIS A 333 10.69 6.75 17.29
CA HIS A 333 9.59 7.00 16.36
C HIS A 333 8.67 5.77 16.23
N ILE A 334 9.22 4.59 15.98
CA ILE A 334 8.43 3.36 15.89
C ILE A 334 7.75 3.06 17.23
N ARG A 335 8.50 3.21 18.34
CA ARG A 335 7.98 2.96 19.69
C ARG A 335 6.80 3.88 20.01
N GLN A 336 6.92 5.18 19.79
CA GLN A 336 5.82 6.10 20.07
C GLN A 336 4.60 5.86 19.16
N ALA A 337 4.80 5.51 17.90
CA ALA A 337 3.70 5.12 17.02
C ALA A 337 2.95 3.90 17.58
N VAL A 338 3.68 2.89 18.09
CA VAL A 338 3.11 1.67 18.65
C VAL A 338 2.50 1.90 20.02
N GLU A 339 3.20 2.55 20.95
CA GLU A 339 2.81 2.63 22.36
C GLU A 339 1.89 3.82 22.66
N VAL A 340 2.14 4.98 22.04
CA VAL A 340 1.37 6.22 22.29
C VAL A 340 0.19 6.34 21.32
N ALA A 341 0.44 6.26 20.02
CA ALA A 341 -0.60 6.38 19.00
C ALA A 341 -1.41 5.09 18.82
N ASN A 342 -1.00 3.97 19.44
CA ASN A 342 -1.65 2.66 19.31
C ASN A 342 -1.80 2.21 17.85
N ALA A 343 -0.79 2.48 17.02
CA ALA A 343 -0.77 2.09 15.62
C ALA A 343 -0.83 0.56 15.49
N ARG A 344 -1.68 0.10 14.59
CA ARG A 344 -1.84 -1.33 14.26
C ARG A 344 -0.94 -1.74 13.10
N ARG A 345 -0.48 -0.77 12.31
CA ARG A 345 0.49 -0.97 11.25
C ARG A 345 1.51 0.18 11.26
N ILE A 346 2.73 -0.17 10.91
CA ILE A 346 3.88 0.74 10.80
C ILE A 346 4.36 0.72 9.35
N GLY A 347 4.27 1.85 8.69
CA GLY A 347 4.90 2.05 7.38
C GLY A 347 6.41 2.19 7.54
N HIS A 348 7.18 1.51 6.72
CA HIS A 348 8.64 1.48 6.63
C HIS A 348 9.35 0.80 7.80
N GLY A 349 9.39 1.41 8.99
CA GLY A 349 10.08 0.85 10.17
C GLY A 349 11.56 0.59 9.95
N VAL A 350 12.28 1.48 9.24
CA VAL A 350 13.66 1.26 8.77
C VAL A 350 14.68 1.46 9.88
N ASP A 351 14.48 2.45 10.74
CA ASP A 351 15.42 2.80 11.82
C ASP A 351 15.36 1.89 13.04
N LEU A 352 14.67 0.76 12.97
CA LEU A 352 14.49 -0.21 14.05
C LEU A 352 15.78 -0.49 14.87
N ALA A 353 16.93 -0.57 14.22
CA ALA A 353 18.20 -0.87 14.88
C ALA A 353 18.68 0.23 15.84
N PHE A 354 18.13 1.43 15.74
CA PHE A 354 18.45 2.58 16.59
C PHE A 354 17.44 2.79 17.71
N GLU A 355 16.28 2.14 17.66
CA GLU A 355 15.24 2.25 18.67
C GLU A 355 15.74 1.82 20.07
N HIS A 356 15.33 2.58 21.09
CA HIS A 356 15.58 2.16 22.47
C HIS A 356 14.91 0.82 22.75
N ASP A 357 15.67 -0.13 23.32
CA ASP A 357 15.16 -1.48 23.62
C ASP A 357 14.44 -2.15 22.44
N MET A 358 15.15 -2.29 21.33
CA MET A 358 14.64 -2.90 20.11
C MET A 358 13.99 -4.27 20.36
N GLU A 359 14.58 -5.09 21.24
CA GLU A 359 14.06 -6.45 21.54
C GLU A 359 12.70 -6.38 22.24
N GLY A 360 12.53 -5.46 23.20
CA GLY A 360 11.26 -5.22 23.88
C GLY A 360 10.21 -4.69 22.89
N LEU A 361 10.57 -3.77 22.02
CA LEU A 361 9.69 -3.25 20.97
C LEU A 361 9.21 -4.36 20.03
N LEU A 362 10.12 -5.21 19.54
CA LEU A 362 9.77 -6.35 18.68
C LEU A 362 8.86 -7.36 19.39
N ALA A 363 9.10 -7.63 20.68
CA ALA A 363 8.25 -8.50 21.48
C ALA A 363 6.82 -7.93 21.62
N ASP A 364 6.70 -6.63 21.81
CA ASP A 364 5.46 -5.89 21.91
C ASP A 364 4.68 -5.91 20.57
N MET A 365 5.37 -5.60 19.47
CA MET A 365 4.79 -5.64 18.13
C MET A 365 4.27 -7.03 17.76
N ARG A 366 5.00 -8.08 18.14
CA ARG A 366 4.56 -9.47 17.95
C ARG A 366 3.34 -9.80 18.80
N ALA A 367 3.31 -9.38 20.06
CA ALA A 367 2.22 -9.69 21.00
C ALA A 367 0.92 -8.97 20.62
N ARG A 368 1.00 -7.76 20.10
CA ARG A 368 -0.14 -6.94 19.64
C ARG A 368 -0.45 -7.06 18.15
N PRO A 369 0.04 -8.05 17.44
CA PRO A 369 0.27 -8.25 16.00
C PRO A 369 0.31 -6.95 15.19
N VAL A 370 1.20 -6.01 15.60
CA VAL A 370 1.49 -4.80 14.82
C VAL A 370 2.25 -5.20 13.56
N THR A 371 1.72 -4.85 12.39
CA THR A 371 2.28 -5.27 11.11
C THR A 371 3.20 -4.19 10.54
N VAL A 372 4.34 -4.58 9.96
CA VAL A 372 5.23 -3.65 9.26
C VAL A 372 4.97 -3.71 7.75
N GLU A 373 4.71 -2.55 7.17
CA GLU A 373 4.50 -2.32 5.73
C GLU A 373 5.87 -2.03 5.10
N ILE A 374 6.45 -3.04 4.47
CA ILE A 374 7.81 -3.01 3.92
C ILE A 374 7.78 -2.47 2.48
N ASN A 375 8.45 -1.36 2.25
CA ASN A 375 8.54 -0.63 1.00
C ASN A 375 9.99 -0.64 0.48
N LEU A 376 10.47 -1.80 -0.01
CA LEU A 376 11.90 -2.03 -0.30
C LEU A 376 12.48 -1.04 -1.30
N SER A 377 11.74 -0.69 -2.35
CA SER A 377 12.20 0.23 -3.37
C SER A 377 12.21 1.67 -2.89
N SER A 378 11.18 2.08 -2.14
CA SER A 378 11.11 3.41 -1.53
C SER A 378 12.24 3.61 -0.53
N ASN A 379 12.47 2.65 0.38
CA ASN A 379 13.56 2.74 1.36
C ASN A 379 14.95 2.80 0.71
N ASP A 380 15.14 2.15 -0.43
CA ASP A 380 16.38 2.26 -1.21
C ASP A 380 16.53 3.65 -1.86
N ILE A 381 15.46 4.19 -2.45
CA ILE A 381 15.45 5.49 -3.14
C ILE A 381 15.58 6.63 -2.12
N ILE A 382 14.76 6.64 -1.07
CA ILE A 382 14.67 7.76 -0.12
C ILE A 382 15.85 7.74 0.85
N LEU A 383 16.19 6.58 1.42
CA LEU A 383 17.16 6.47 2.51
C LEU A 383 18.48 5.82 2.08
N GLY A 384 18.56 5.24 0.89
CA GLY A 384 19.70 4.41 0.47
C GLY A 384 19.78 3.07 1.21
N VAL A 385 18.74 2.68 1.97
CA VAL A 385 18.75 1.49 2.82
C VAL A 385 18.28 0.27 2.05
N ARG A 386 19.16 -0.72 1.92
CA ARG A 386 18.92 -1.94 1.14
C ARG A 386 19.78 -3.11 1.62
N GLY A 387 19.44 -4.31 1.19
CA GLY A 387 20.20 -5.52 1.47
C GLY A 387 20.34 -5.76 2.99
N LYS A 388 21.56 -5.86 3.48
CA LYS A 388 21.86 -6.20 4.88
C LYS A 388 21.53 -5.09 5.88
N ASP A 389 21.41 -3.85 5.43
CA ASP A 389 21.08 -2.71 6.30
C ASP A 389 19.57 -2.58 6.53
N HIS A 390 18.75 -3.23 5.68
CA HIS A 390 17.31 -3.18 5.81
C HIS A 390 16.78 -4.16 6.88
N PRO A 391 15.88 -3.74 7.79
CA PRO A 391 15.43 -4.53 8.94
C PRO A 391 14.46 -5.66 8.63
N LEU A 392 14.02 -5.86 7.38
CA LEU A 392 13.09 -6.94 6.99
C LEU A 392 13.46 -8.31 7.58
N PRO A 393 14.73 -8.79 7.50
CA PRO A 393 15.10 -10.09 8.11
C PRO A 393 14.93 -10.11 9.63
N THR A 394 15.15 -8.98 10.30
CA THR A 394 15.00 -8.84 11.76
C THR A 394 13.53 -8.96 12.18
N TYR A 395 12.62 -8.26 11.50
CA TYR A 395 11.17 -8.39 11.75
C TYR A 395 10.69 -9.83 11.54
N LEU A 396 11.10 -10.47 10.44
CA LEU A 396 10.74 -11.85 10.15
C LEU A 396 11.27 -12.82 11.22
N ALA A 397 12.53 -12.67 11.65
CA ALA A 397 13.15 -13.49 12.68
C ALA A 397 12.47 -13.32 14.05
N ALA A 398 12.02 -12.11 14.38
CA ALA A 398 11.27 -11.82 15.60
C ALA A 398 9.82 -12.32 15.57
N GLY A 399 9.31 -12.76 14.39
CA GLY A 399 7.92 -13.17 14.20
C GLY A 399 6.92 -12.01 14.18
N VAL A 400 7.40 -10.81 13.90
CA VAL A 400 6.55 -9.63 13.64
C VAL A 400 5.92 -9.79 12.26
N PRO A 401 4.60 -9.61 12.11
CA PRO A 401 3.96 -9.69 10.80
C PRO A 401 4.51 -8.62 9.86
N VAL A 402 4.77 -9.01 8.60
CA VAL A 402 5.17 -8.07 7.55
C VAL A 402 4.29 -8.21 6.32
N VAL A 403 4.14 -7.14 5.57
CA VAL A 403 3.57 -7.09 4.22
C VAL A 403 4.55 -6.38 3.30
N LEU A 404 4.45 -6.62 1.99
CA LEU A 404 5.17 -5.86 0.97
C LEU A 404 4.20 -4.88 0.34
N SER A 405 4.63 -3.64 0.17
CA SER A 405 3.81 -2.57 -0.38
C SER A 405 4.63 -1.70 -1.33
N THR A 406 3.95 -0.90 -2.15
CA THR A 406 4.60 -0.13 -3.22
C THR A 406 4.97 1.30 -2.84
N ASP A 407 4.29 1.86 -1.84
CA ASP A 407 4.39 3.28 -1.52
C ASP A 407 3.97 4.15 -2.73
N ASP A 408 4.88 4.85 -3.37
CA ASP A 408 4.65 5.71 -4.53
C ASP A 408 5.14 5.04 -5.82
N ALA A 409 4.41 4.02 -6.29
CA ALA A 409 4.80 3.18 -7.43
C ALA A 409 5.11 3.98 -8.70
N GLY A 410 4.32 5.02 -8.99
CA GLY A 410 4.48 5.86 -10.18
C GLY A 410 5.72 6.75 -10.10
N VAL A 411 5.97 7.37 -8.94
CA VAL A 411 7.16 8.20 -8.70
C VAL A 411 8.42 7.33 -8.72
N SER A 412 8.40 6.19 -8.03
CA SER A 412 9.52 5.24 -7.94
C SER A 412 9.71 4.39 -9.20
N ARG A 413 8.78 4.42 -10.15
CA ARG A 413 8.82 3.62 -11.40
C ARG A 413 8.85 2.12 -11.16
N ILE A 414 8.05 1.65 -10.22
CA ILE A 414 7.95 0.24 -9.80
C ILE A 414 6.49 -0.22 -9.80
N ASN A 415 6.29 -1.48 -9.43
CA ASN A 415 4.99 -2.06 -9.12
C ASN A 415 5.13 -3.12 -8.01
N LEU A 416 4.03 -3.69 -7.52
CA LEU A 416 4.09 -4.65 -6.43
C LEU A 416 4.85 -5.93 -6.80
N THR A 417 4.82 -6.35 -8.07
CA THR A 417 5.67 -7.46 -8.55
C THR A 417 7.16 -7.17 -8.36
N ASN A 418 7.58 -5.91 -8.49
CA ASN A 418 8.97 -5.52 -8.25
C ASN A 418 9.36 -5.67 -6.77
N GLU A 419 8.48 -5.34 -5.84
CA GLU A 419 8.73 -5.51 -4.41
C GLU A 419 8.89 -7.00 -4.04
N TYR A 420 8.03 -7.86 -4.56
CA TYR A 420 8.17 -9.31 -4.42
C TYR A 420 9.43 -9.86 -5.09
N PHE A 421 9.83 -9.28 -6.23
CA PHE A 421 11.06 -9.64 -6.91
C PHE A 421 12.29 -9.25 -6.07
N ARG A 422 12.31 -8.04 -5.50
CA ARG A 422 13.36 -7.61 -4.57
C ARG A 422 13.42 -8.51 -3.33
N ALA A 423 12.29 -8.82 -2.73
CA ALA A 423 12.20 -9.70 -1.58
C ALA A 423 12.78 -11.10 -1.87
N ALA A 424 12.48 -11.66 -3.03
CA ALA A 424 13.02 -12.95 -3.46
C ALA A 424 14.52 -12.90 -3.77
N ARG A 425 14.97 -11.87 -4.53
CA ARG A 425 16.34 -11.76 -5.03
C ARG A 425 17.31 -11.27 -3.94
N ASP A 426 16.97 -10.16 -3.27
CA ASP A 426 17.89 -9.44 -2.40
C ASP A 426 17.93 -10.02 -0.97
N TYR A 427 16.80 -10.62 -0.53
CA TYR A 427 16.63 -11.16 0.82
C TYR A 427 16.47 -12.69 0.83
N GLY A 428 16.47 -13.35 -0.31
CA GLY A 428 16.40 -14.80 -0.40
C GLY A 428 15.08 -15.40 0.07
N LEU A 429 13.99 -14.63 0.11
CA LEU A 429 12.72 -15.13 0.63
C LEU A 429 12.21 -16.32 -0.21
N SER A 430 11.79 -17.37 0.47
CA SER A 430 11.25 -18.56 -0.18
C SER A 430 9.83 -18.34 -0.70
N TYR A 431 9.40 -19.17 -1.65
CA TYR A 431 8.02 -19.17 -2.15
C TYR A 431 6.98 -19.22 -1.02
N ARG A 432 7.19 -20.09 -0.01
CA ARG A 432 6.26 -20.22 1.12
C ARG A 432 6.16 -18.95 1.95
N LEU A 433 7.28 -18.26 2.14
CA LEU A 433 7.30 -17.02 2.91
C LEU A 433 6.65 -15.89 2.12
N LEU A 434 6.91 -15.77 0.82
CA LEU A 434 6.24 -14.79 -0.06
C LEU A 434 4.71 -15.02 -0.09
N LYS A 435 4.26 -16.28 -0.15
CA LYS A 435 2.83 -16.64 -0.03
C LYS A 435 2.24 -16.21 1.33
N ALA A 436 2.98 -16.41 2.42
CA ALA A 436 2.55 -15.99 3.74
C ALA A 436 2.46 -14.45 3.86
N ILE A 437 3.44 -13.72 3.34
CA ILE A 437 3.45 -12.25 3.27
C ILE A 437 2.26 -11.74 2.45
N ALA A 438 2.00 -12.34 1.28
CA ALA A 438 0.82 -12.00 0.46
C ALA A 438 -0.50 -12.21 1.22
N ARG A 439 -0.59 -13.29 2.01
CA ARG A 439 -1.76 -13.57 2.85
C ARG A 439 -1.89 -12.60 4.02
N ASN A 440 -0.76 -12.18 4.60
CA ASN A 440 -0.73 -11.19 5.69
C ASN A 440 -1.39 -9.87 5.26
N ALA A 441 -1.24 -9.43 4.00
CA ALA A 441 -1.88 -8.22 3.50
C ALA A 441 -3.41 -8.25 3.65
N LEU A 442 -4.03 -9.43 3.58
CA LEU A 442 -5.48 -9.56 3.83
C LEU A 442 -5.81 -9.73 5.31
N ILE A 443 -4.99 -10.47 6.07
CA ILE A 443 -5.19 -10.67 7.51
C ILE A 443 -5.10 -9.35 8.26
N HIS A 444 -4.13 -8.50 7.90
CA HIS A 444 -3.85 -7.24 8.58
C HIS A 444 -4.45 -6.02 7.88
N SER A 445 -5.28 -6.22 6.84
CA SER A 445 -6.10 -5.16 6.25
C SER A 445 -7.08 -4.58 7.30
N PHE A 446 -7.56 -3.36 7.06
CA PHE A 446 -8.60 -2.75 7.89
C PHE A 446 -10.03 -3.07 7.42
N LEU A 447 -10.20 -4.07 6.59
CA LEU A 447 -11.51 -4.62 6.27
C LEU A 447 -12.23 -5.14 7.52
N ASP A 448 -13.56 -5.11 7.52
CA ASP A 448 -14.34 -5.81 8.53
C ASP A 448 -14.13 -7.34 8.46
N GLU A 449 -14.44 -8.04 9.54
CA GLU A 449 -14.17 -9.47 9.67
C GLU A 449 -14.92 -10.34 8.64
N ARG A 450 -16.07 -9.90 8.13
CA ARG A 450 -16.80 -10.61 7.06
C ARG A 450 -16.08 -10.43 5.73
N GLN A 451 -15.76 -9.20 5.35
CA GLN A 451 -15.05 -8.87 4.13
C GLN A 451 -13.66 -9.52 4.11
N LYS A 452 -12.95 -9.50 5.25
CA LYS A 452 -11.64 -10.15 5.40
C LYS A 452 -11.72 -11.65 5.14
N ARG A 453 -12.74 -12.34 5.66
CA ARG A 453 -12.95 -13.77 5.37
C ARG A 453 -13.22 -14.02 3.89
N GLU A 454 -14.09 -13.22 3.26
CA GLU A 454 -14.41 -13.32 1.83
C GLU A 454 -13.15 -13.16 0.96
N GLU A 455 -12.30 -12.18 1.29
CA GLU A 455 -11.03 -11.94 0.59
C GLU A 455 -10.02 -13.08 0.83
N LEU A 456 -9.91 -13.62 2.04
CA LEU A 456 -9.04 -14.76 2.34
C LEU A 456 -9.48 -16.02 1.59
N GLU A 457 -10.78 -16.30 1.51
CA GLU A 457 -11.29 -17.41 0.71
C GLU A 457 -11.01 -17.24 -0.80
N ARG A 458 -11.12 -16.00 -1.31
CA ARG A 458 -10.76 -15.68 -2.69
C ARG A 458 -9.27 -15.92 -2.94
N PHE A 459 -8.44 -15.47 -2.03
CA PHE A 459 -6.99 -15.67 -2.07
C PHE A 459 -6.62 -17.15 -2.08
N ASP A 460 -7.19 -17.93 -1.18
CA ASP A 460 -6.91 -19.36 -1.08
C ASP A 460 -7.33 -20.12 -2.38
N ARG A 461 -8.45 -19.70 -3.02
CA ARG A 461 -8.85 -20.22 -4.34
C ARG A 461 -7.85 -19.85 -5.44
N SER A 462 -7.47 -18.57 -5.52
CA SER A 462 -6.52 -18.08 -6.54
C SER A 462 -5.16 -18.76 -6.42
N TYR A 463 -4.67 -18.97 -5.18
CA TYR A 463 -3.44 -19.72 -4.96
C TYR A 463 -3.55 -21.19 -5.37
N ALA A 464 -4.65 -21.86 -5.03
CA ALA A 464 -4.86 -23.25 -5.44
C ALA A 464 -4.89 -23.39 -6.97
N GLU A 465 -5.46 -22.43 -7.69
CA GLU A 465 -5.45 -22.41 -9.16
C GLU A 465 -4.05 -22.15 -9.72
N PHE A 466 -3.33 -21.18 -9.17
CA PHE A 466 -1.96 -20.85 -9.53
C PHE A 466 -1.03 -22.05 -9.34
N GLU A 467 -1.05 -22.68 -8.16
CA GLU A 467 -0.21 -23.84 -7.81
C GLU A 467 -0.51 -25.04 -8.72
N ARG A 468 -1.79 -25.37 -8.95
CA ARG A 468 -2.20 -26.41 -9.91
C ARG A 468 -1.71 -26.13 -11.32
N SER A 469 -1.75 -24.87 -11.77
CA SER A 469 -1.26 -24.47 -13.09
C SER A 469 0.24 -24.73 -13.28
N LEU A 470 1.02 -24.67 -12.22
CA LEU A 470 2.45 -24.94 -12.21
C LEU A 470 2.73 -26.45 -12.15
N ALA A 471 2.02 -27.17 -11.28
CA ALA A 471 2.13 -28.62 -11.15
C ALA A 471 1.83 -29.33 -12.48
N SER A 472 0.82 -28.89 -13.22
CA SER A 472 0.45 -29.46 -14.51
C SER A 472 1.51 -29.29 -15.62
N ARG A 473 2.45 -28.38 -15.48
CA ARG A 473 3.51 -28.10 -16.46
C ARG A 473 4.79 -28.91 -16.25
N GLN A 474 4.95 -29.56 -15.08
CA GLN A 474 6.16 -30.35 -14.76
C GLN A 474 5.96 -31.82 -15.15
N PRO A 475 6.73 -32.39 -16.16
CA PRO A 475 6.51 -33.75 -16.70
C PRO A 475 6.60 -34.86 -15.64
N LEU A 476 7.60 -34.79 -14.74
CA LEU A 476 7.78 -35.75 -13.65
C LEU A 476 6.62 -35.75 -12.65
N ILE A 477 6.10 -34.59 -12.37
CA ILE A 477 4.98 -34.38 -11.44
C ILE A 477 3.67 -34.83 -12.07
N ARG A 478 3.50 -34.58 -13.37
CA ARG A 478 2.34 -35.05 -14.14
C ARG A 478 2.27 -36.59 -14.18
N ASN A 479 3.41 -37.27 -14.31
CA ASN A 479 3.49 -38.71 -14.30
C ASN A 479 3.18 -39.31 -12.92
N LEU A 480 3.64 -38.67 -11.83
CA LEU A 480 3.33 -39.08 -10.46
C LEU A 480 1.85 -38.86 -10.11
N ALA A 481 1.28 -37.74 -10.52
CA ALA A 481 -0.15 -37.45 -10.34
C ALA A 481 -1.04 -38.43 -11.15
N ALA A 482 -0.63 -38.80 -12.35
CA ALA A 482 -1.30 -39.85 -13.18
C ALA A 482 -1.23 -41.21 -12.51
N LEU A 483 -0.11 -41.60 -11.93
CA LEU A 483 0.06 -42.84 -11.18
C LEU A 483 -0.80 -42.88 -9.91
N ILE A 484 -0.86 -41.81 -9.16
CA ILE A 484 -1.72 -41.69 -7.98
C ILE A 484 -3.20 -41.75 -8.37
N LYS A 485 -3.60 -41.08 -9.46
CA LYS A 485 -4.96 -41.13 -9.99
C LYS A 485 -5.36 -42.53 -10.46
N ALA A 486 -4.46 -43.25 -11.13
CA ALA A 486 -4.66 -44.61 -11.55
C ALA A 486 -4.77 -45.59 -10.36
N ALA A 487 -4.01 -45.37 -9.29
CA ALA A 487 -4.04 -46.20 -8.08
C ALA A 487 -5.31 -46.00 -7.21
N VAL A 488 -6.00 -44.86 -7.38
CA VAL A 488 -7.19 -44.49 -6.58
C VAL A 488 -8.50 -44.69 -7.36
N SER A 489 -8.45 -44.84 -8.68
CA SER A 489 -9.64 -45.14 -9.49
C SER A 489 -10.08 -46.60 -9.27
N PRO A 490 -11.36 -46.87 -8.93
CA PRO A 490 -11.84 -48.26 -8.83
C PRO A 490 -11.69 -48.96 -10.15
N PRO A 491 -11.39 -50.27 -10.16
CA PRO A 491 -11.38 -51.04 -11.38
C PRO A 491 -12.77 -51.02 -12.03
N SER A 492 -12.79 -50.68 -13.31
CA SER A 492 -13.99 -50.65 -14.16
C SER A 492 -14.68 -52.00 -14.26
#